data_ccab5ec369e12080c7a392c7c9978a68
#
_entry.id   ccab5ec369e12080c7a392c7c9978a68
#
_cell.length_a   1.000
_cell.length_b   1.000
_cell.length_c   1.000
_cell.angle_alpha   90.00
_cell.angle_beta   90.00
_cell.angle_gamma   90.00
#
_symmetry.space_group_name_H-M   'P 1'
#
loop_
_entity.id
_entity.type
_entity.pdbx_description
1 polymer ?
#
loop_
_entity_poly.entity_id
_entity_poly.type
_entity_poly.pdbx_seq_one_letter_code
_entity_poly.pdbx_strand_id
1 'polypeptide(L)'
;MIIKDIISSRLIDFTSLCLEHKVKYLYAFGSSTTNSFDPEKSDIDLLVEIDYNDPLERGEKLLSLWDKFEFFFHRKVDLLTDSSIKNPYLRKSIDSTKILIYDRKRAKVLG
;
A
#
# COMPACT_ATOMS: atom_id res chain seq x y z
N MET A 1 -6.83 -11.36 8.31
CA MET A 1 -5.80 -10.80 7.41
C MET A 1 -4.82 -10.00 8.25
N ILE A 2 -3.55 -10.33 8.16
CA ILE A 2 -2.53 -9.76 9.06
C ILE A 2 -2.31 -8.25 8.85
N ILE A 3 -2.40 -7.79 7.60
CA ILE A 3 -2.29 -6.35 7.30
C ILE A 3 -3.38 -5.57 8.01
N LYS A 4 -4.61 -6.08 7.98
CA LYS A 4 -5.74 -5.46 8.67
C LYS A 4 -5.47 -5.34 10.17
N ASP A 5 -4.93 -6.38 10.78
CA ASP A 5 -4.64 -6.40 12.21
C ASP A 5 -3.56 -5.38 12.58
N ILE A 6 -2.49 -5.30 11.78
CA ILE A 6 -1.43 -4.32 12.00
C ILE A 6 -1.96 -2.90 11.90
N ILE A 7 -2.74 -2.60 10.87
CA ILE A 7 -3.32 -1.28 10.66
C ILE A 7 -4.28 -0.91 11.81
N SER A 8 -5.14 -1.84 12.21
CA SER A 8 -6.10 -1.61 13.30
C SER A 8 -5.40 -1.29 14.61
N SER A 9 -4.27 -1.94 14.89
CA SER A 9 -3.51 -1.72 16.12
C SER A 9 -2.86 -0.34 16.17
N ARG A 10 -2.63 0.31 15.01
CA ARG A 10 -1.97 1.61 14.91
C ARG A 10 -2.67 2.51 13.88
N LEU A 11 -3.98 2.60 13.99
CA LEU A 11 -4.83 3.25 12.98
C LEU A 11 -4.52 4.74 12.80
N ILE A 12 -4.26 5.47 13.89
CA ILE A 12 -3.95 6.90 13.83
C ILE A 12 -2.64 7.13 13.07
N ASP A 13 -1.61 6.36 13.37
CA ASP A 13 -0.31 6.49 12.70
C ASP A 13 -0.43 6.16 11.22
N PHE A 14 -1.16 5.11 10.87
CA PHE A 14 -1.38 4.72 9.49
C PHE A 14 -2.12 5.80 8.70
N THR A 15 -3.20 6.32 9.27
CA THR A 15 -3.99 7.39 8.65
C THR A 15 -3.16 8.65 8.44
N SER A 16 -2.33 9.02 9.43
CA SER A 16 -1.43 10.17 9.32
C SER A 16 -0.42 10.00 8.18
N LEU A 17 0.15 8.81 8.02
CA LEU A 17 1.06 8.52 6.89
C LEU A 17 0.38 8.74 5.55
N CYS A 18 -0.84 8.24 5.41
CA CYS A 18 -1.60 8.40 4.16
C CYS A 18 -1.94 9.87 3.89
N LEU A 19 -2.36 10.61 4.90
CA LEU A 19 -2.69 12.02 4.76
C LEU A 19 -1.47 12.88 4.42
N GLU A 20 -0.36 12.66 5.10
CA GLU A 20 0.88 13.42 4.88
C GLU A 20 1.42 13.26 3.47
N HIS A 21 1.21 12.11 2.85
CA HIS A 21 1.69 11.81 1.50
C HIS A 21 0.60 11.95 0.44
N LYS A 22 -0.53 12.54 0.79
CA LYS A 22 -1.66 12.78 -0.13
C LYS A 22 -2.08 11.54 -0.89
N VAL A 23 -2.18 10.41 -0.17
CA VAL A 23 -2.61 9.14 -0.77
C VAL A 23 -4.07 9.27 -1.19
N LYS A 24 -4.36 8.95 -2.45
CA LYS A 24 -5.72 8.89 -2.98
C LYS A 24 -6.36 7.56 -2.66
N TYR A 25 -5.64 6.48 -2.94
CA TYR A 25 -6.07 5.12 -2.61
C TYR A 25 -4.85 4.22 -2.38
N LEU A 26 -5.09 3.16 -1.65
CA LEU A 26 -4.08 2.16 -1.35
C LEU A 26 -4.75 0.79 -1.33
N TYR A 27 -4.19 -0.15 -2.11
CA TYR A 27 -4.61 -1.55 -2.12
C TYR A 27 -3.47 -2.44 -1.62
N ALA A 28 -3.81 -3.50 -0.91
CA ALA A 28 -2.90 -4.63 -0.71
C ALA A 28 -3.24 -5.70 -1.73
N PHE A 29 -2.25 -6.45 -2.20
CA PHE A 29 -2.46 -7.51 -3.17
C PHE A 29 -1.50 -8.67 -2.96
N GLY A 30 -1.61 -9.71 -3.80
CA GLY A 30 -0.75 -10.87 -3.74
C GLY A 30 -0.90 -11.66 -2.45
N SER A 31 0.20 -12.21 -1.96
CA SER A 31 0.19 -13.03 -0.74
C SER A 31 -0.27 -12.26 0.49
N SER A 32 -0.15 -10.92 0.47
CA SER A 32 -0.59 -10.06 1.56
C SER A 32 -2.08 -10.16 1.87
N THR A 33 -2.88 -10.60 0.91
CA THR A 33 -4.34 -10.70 1.03
C THR A 33 -4.84 -12.14 1.05
N THR A 34 -3.93 -13.12 1.05
CA THR A 34 -4.27 -14.53 1.00
C THR A 34 -3.75 -15.28 2.23
N ASN A 35 -4.16 -16.53 2.38
CA ASN A 35 -3.67 -17.39 3.45
C ASN A 35 -2.21 -17.84 3.24
N SER A 36 -1.63 -17.51 2.08
CA SER A 36 -0.23 -17.80 1.77
C SER A 36 0.75 -16.85 2.46
N PHE A 37 0.26 -15.78 3.09
CA PHE A 37 1.14 -14.80 3.73
C PHE A 37 1.85 -15.43 4.93
N ASP A 38 3.18 -15.36 4.89
CA ASP A 38 4.06 -15.81 5.98
C ASP A 38 4.56 -14.56 6.74
N PRO A 39 4.17 -14.34 8.00
CA PRO A 39 4.57 -13.15 8.76
C PRO A 39 6.09 -12.96 8.88
N GLU A 40 6.87 -14.02 8.74
CA GLU A 40 8.33 -13.96 8.86
C GLU A 40 9.04 -13.74 7.53
N LYS A 41 8.47 -14.22 6.43
CA LYS A 41 9.15 -14.29 5.13
C LYS A 41 8.49 -13.50 4.01
N SER A 42 7.18 -13.33 4.07
CA SER A 42 6.46 -12.65 2.99
C SER A 42 6.62 -11.14 3.07
N ASP A 43 6.83 -10.51 1.90
CA ASP A 43 6.80 -9.05 1.77
C ASP A 43 5.36 -8.58 1.71
N ILE A 44 5.14 -7.31 2.02
CA ILE A 44 3.83 -6.69 1.85
C ILE A 44 3.80 -6.02 0.48
N ASP A 45 2.82 -6.40 -0.34
CA ASP A 45 2.64 -5.87 -1.68
C ASP A 45 1.53 -4.82 -1.68
N LEU A 46 1.86 -3.60 -2.07
CA LEU A 46 0.93 -2.47 -2.06
C LEU A 46 0.87 -1.78 -3.42
N LEU A 47 -0.33 -1.37 -3.79
CA LEU A 47 -0.59 -0.55 -4.97
C LEU A 47 -1.14 0.79 -4.49
N VAL A 48 -0.46 1.90 -4.85
CA VAL A 48 -0.78 3.21 -4.33
C VAL A 48 -0.93 4.24 -5.45
N GLU A 49 -1.79 5.23 -5.23
CA GLU A 49 -1.82 6.47 -6.00
C GLU A 49 -1.76 7.65 -5.05
N ILE A 50 -0.89 8.60 -5.35
CA ILE A 50 -0.74 9.83 -4.55
C ILE A 50 -1.03 11.05 -5.41
N ASP A 51 -1.44 12.14 -4.76
CA ASP A 51 -1.94 13.34 -5.43
C ASP A 51 -0.86 14.42 -5.56
N TYR A 52 0.13 14.14 -6.42
CA TYR A 52 1.18 15.08 -6.79
C TYR A 52 1.29 15.14 -8.29
N ASN A 53 1.22 16.35 -8.87
CA ASN A 53 1.26 16.54 -10.31
C ASN A 53 2.69 16.61 -10.86
N ASP A 54 3.62 17.20 -10.09
CA ASP A 54 5.01 17.29 -10.51
C ASP A 54 5.68 15.91 -10.39
N PRO A 55 6.24 15.36 -11.51
CA PRO A 55 6.85 14.03 -11.48
C PRO A 55 8.00 13.88 -10.50
N LEU A 56 8.82 14.93 -10.33
CA LEU A 56 9.95 14.88 -9.40
C LEU A 56 9.47 14.85 -7.96
N GLU A 57 8.55 15.72 -7.61
CA GLU A 57 7.96 15.74 -6.27
C GLU A 57 7.22 14.44 -5.96
N ARG A 58 6.46 13.95 -6.94
CA ARG A 58 5.73 12.69 -6.80
C ARG A 58 6.69 11.52 -6.53
N GLY A 59 7.81 11.46 -7.25
CA GLY A 59 8.83 10.44 -7.03
C GLY A 59 9.43 10.51 -5.63
N GLU A 60 9.76 11.72 -5.17
CA GLU A 60 10.30 11.92 -3.82
C GLU A 60 9.30 11.48 -2.73
N LYS A 61 8.03 11.82 -2.90
CA LYS A 61 6.98 11.45 -1.94
C LYS A 61 6.71 9.96 -1.95
N LEU A 62 6.80 9.31 -3.10
CA LEU A 62 6.67 7.85 -3.18
C LEU A 62 7.80 7.14 -2.43
N LEU A 63 9.04 7.61 -2.60
CA LEU A 63 10.18 7.05 -1.87
C LEU A 63 10.03 7.24 -0.37
N SER A 64 9.60 8.41 0.07
CA SER A 64 9.35 8.70 1.48
C SER A 64 8.26 7.79 2.05
N LEU A 65 7.16 7.64 1.32
CA LEU A 65 6.05 6.78 1.73
C LEU A 65 6.48 5.33 1.82
N TRP A 66 7.27 4.87 0.85
CA TRP A 66 7.79 3.51 0.82
C TRP A 66 8.61 3.21 2.08
N ASP A 67 9.56 4.08 2.39
CA ASP A 67 10.40 3.95 3.56
C ASP A 67 9.58 3.93 4.86
N LYS A 68 8.60 4.82 4.96
CA LYS A 68 7.74 4.90 6.15
C LYS A 68 6.81 3.71 6.29
N PHE A 69 6.34 3.14 5.19
CA PHE A 69 5.56 1.90 5.25
C PHE A 69 6.42 0.73 5.73
N GLU A 70 7.65 0.62 5.27
CA GLU A 70 8.55 -0.43 5.75
C GLU A 70 8.79 -0.30 7.25
N PHE A 71 8.96 0.90 7.74
CA PHE A 71 9.07 1.16 9.16
C PHE A 71 7.79 0.82 9.91
N PHE A 72 6.64 1.22 9.36
CA PHE A 72 5.33 0.96 9.98
C PHE A 72 5.03 -0.53 10.10
N PHE A 73 5.25 -1.28 9.03
CA PHE A 73 4.94 -2.71 9.00
C PHE A 73 6.05 -3.59 9.56
N HIS A 74 7.23 -3.03 9.83
CA HIS A 74 8.41 -3.75 10.29
C HIS A 74 8.80 -4.91 9.36
N ARG A 75 8.68 -4.69 8.05
CA ARG A 75 9.05 -5.66 7.03
C ARG A 75 9.20 -4.98 5.68
N LYS A 76 9.76 -5.74 4.74
CA LYS A 76 9.92 -5.25 3.38
C LYS A 76 8.56 -5.03 2.71
N VAL A 77 8.45 -3.93 1.99
CA VAL A 77 7.24 -3.54 1.25
C VAL A 77 7.61 -3.39 -0.21
N ASP A 78 6.77 -3.92 -1.11
CA ASP A 78 6.80 -3.60 -2.53
C ASP A 78 5.70 -2.59 -2.80
N LEU A 79 6.08 -1.36 -3.12
CA LEU A 79 5.15 -0.26 -3.35
C LEU A 79 5.10 0.06 -4.83
N LEU A 80 3.99 -0.29 -5.47
CA LEU A 80 3.79 -0.09 -6.90
C LEU A 80 2.76 1.00 -7.17
N THR A 81 2.91 1.67 -8.33
CA THR A 81 1.88 2.56 -8.86
C THR A 81 1.23 1.89 -10.07
N ASP A 82 0.01 2.29 -10.39
CA ASP A 82 -0.71 1.72 -11.53
C ASP A 82 0.08 1.88 -12.84
N SER A 83 0.67 3.05 -13.06
CA SER A 83 1.46 3.33 -14.27
C SER A 83 2.75 2.52 -14.37
N SER A 84 3.27 2.00 -13.27
CA SER A 84 4.50 1.20 -13.27
C SER A 84 4.27 -0.26 -13.66
N ILE A 85 3.01 -0.71 -13.72
CA ILE A 85 2.67 -2.09 -14.00
C ILE A 85 2.58 -2.28 -15.51
N LYS A 86 3.58 -2.98 -16.09
CA LYS A 86 3.67 -3.24 -17.53
C LYS A 86 3.38 -4.69 -17.88
N ASN A 87 3.65 -5.60 -16.95
CA ASN A 87 3.47 -7.03 -17.18
C ASN A 87 1.99 -7.43 -17.04
N PRO A 88 1.36 -8.01 -18.08
CA PRO A 88 -0.05 -8.38 -18.03
C PRO A 88 -0.37 -9.49 -17.00
N TYR A 89 0.59 -10.37 -16.72
CA TYR A 89 0.39 -11.41 -15.70
C TYR A 89 0.36 -10.80 -14.31
N LEU A 90 1.24 -9.83 -14.04
CA LEU A 90 1.24 -9.11 -12.78
C LEU A 90 -0.05 -8.31 -12.61
N ARG A 91 -0.51 -7.63 -13.66
CA ARG A 91 -1.77 -6.89 -13.66
C ARG A 91 -2.93 -7.81 -13.28
N LYS A 92 -2.99 -8.97 -13.89
CA LYS A 92 -4.05 -9.95 -13.61
C LYS A 92 -4.00 -10.45 -12.17
N SER A 93 -2.80 -10.71 -11.66
CA SER A 93 -2.60 -11.15 -10.27
C SER A 93 -3.07 -10.07 -9.29
N ILE A 94 -2.71 -8.82 -9.55
CA ILE A 94 -3.13 -7.69 -8.72
C ILE A 94 -4.65 -7.57 -8.73
N ASP A 95 -5.25 -7.53 -9.89
CA ASP A 95 -6.70 -7.34 -10.03
C ASP A 95 -7.51 -8.47 -9.38
N SER A 96 -6.96 -9.69 -9.36
CA SER A 96 -7.66 -10.84 -8.76
C SER A 96 -7.50 -10.94 -7.25
N THR A 97 -6.49 -10.29 -6.67
CA THR A 97 -6.18 -10.41 -5.23
C THR A 97 -6.31 -9.12 -4.45
N LYS A 98 -6.36 -7.96 -5.11
CA LYS A 98 -6.30 -6.68 -4.42
C LYS A 98 -7.50 -6.44 -3.49
N ILE A 99 -7.18 -5.86 -2.33
CA ILE A 99 -8.17 -5.44 -1.33
C ILE A 99 -7.91 -3.98 -1.01
N LEU A 100 -8.95 -3.15 -1.04
CA LEU A 100 -8.84 -1.74 -0.73
C LEU A 100 -8.51 -1.56 0.76
N ILE A 101 -7.40 -0.87 1.04
CA ILE A 101 -6.95 -0.56 2.39
C ILE A 101 -7.35 0.85 2.80
N TYR A 102 -7.16 1.82 1.91
CA TYR A 102 -7.41 3.22 2.18
C TYR A 102 -7.99 3.90 0.94
N ASP A 103 -9.00 4.72 1.15
CA ASP A 103 -9.60 5.54 0.09
C ASP A 103 -9.92 6.92 0.67
N ARG A 104 -9.15 7.92 0.23
CA ARG A 104 -9.32 9.30 0.67
C ARG A 104 -10.71 9.85 0.35
N LYS A 105 -11.23 9.50 -0.84
CA LYS A 105 -12.50 10.00 -1.34
C LYS A 105 -13.68 9.54 -0.49
N ARG A 106 -13.58 8.33 0.06
CA ARG A 106 -14.61 7.73 0.92
C ARG A 106 -14.28 7.88 2.39
N ALA A 107 -13.13 8.48 2.72
CA ALA A 107 -12.60 8.57 4.08
C ALA A 107 -12.59 7.19 4.76
N LYS A 108 -12.23 6.14 3.99
CA LYS A 108 -12.32 4.76 4.44
C LYS A 108 -10.94 4.16 4.67
N VAL A 109 -10.77 3.52 5.82
CA VAL A 109 -9.58 2.73 6.15
C VAL A 109 -10.05 1.34 6.57
N LEU A 110 -9.43 0.31 5.97
CA LEU A 110 -9.66 -1.06 6.37
C LEU A 110 -8.89 -1.34 7.67
N GLY A 111 -9.63 -1.54 8.75
CA GLY A 111 -8.96 -1.78 10.01
C GLY A 111 -9.89 -2.04 11.16
#